data_237d4efe61502ae19348f80a375f8492
#
_entry.id   237d4efe61502ae19348f80a375f8492
#
_cell.length_a   1.000
_cell.length_b   1.000
_cell.length_c   1.000
_cell.angle_alpha   90.00
_cell.angle_beta   90.00
_cell.angle_gamma   90.00
#
_symmetry.space_group_name_H-M   'P 1'
#
loop_
_entity.id
_entity.type
_entity.pdbx_description
1 polymer ?
#
loop_
_entity_poly.entity_id
_entity_poly.type
_entity_poly.pdbx_seq_one_letter_code
_entity_poly.pdbx_strand_id
1 'polypeptide(L)'
;MEGPLERIEKEHGTLSTLQKILLSTDGSVTSLLEAIEGEEVMISTLSQNVVPADAKTAEELEIRPGDQVNHRIVELRNSRTREVLIYAVSDTPIERLEPGFRSDLMRADIPIGRILKKHAIESRREIFHVGVRGSDARISRIFGIALNDQVLFRKYRIIRQGKPFISIEEVFPDCSFRMGTGVLVSAPSRLHLGLIDLNGSLGRIDGGIGIAVQLPRTVITAEHSPDLIVSGGTPPSARRAGDTAHRVLSSLGMCGGARIHIRAVPPGHVGLG
;
A
#
# COMPACT_ATOMS: atom_id res chain seq x y z
N MET A 1 5.38 -9.23 27.95
CA MET A 1 6.40 -8.84 26.94
C MET A 1 5.69 -8.06 25.84
N GLU A 2 6.13 -6.86 25.58
CA GLU A 2 5.60 -6.01 24.49
C GLU A 2 5.87 -6.67 23.14
N GLY A 3 4.85 -6.76 22.29
CA GLY A 3 5.00 -7.37 20.97
C GLY A 3 5.80 -6.49 19.99
N PRO A 4 6.35 -7.04 18.90
CA PRO A 4 7.14 -6.27 17.94
C PRO A 4 6.35 -5.10 17.31
N LEU A 5 5.05 -5.29 17.04
CA LEU A 5 4.20 -4.24 16.47
C LEU A 5 3.89 -3.12 17.46
N GLU A 6 3.65 -3.46 18.74
CA GLU A 6 3.41 -2.48 19.80
C GLU A 6 4.64 -1.56 20.00
N ARG A 7 5.84 -2.11 19.87
CA ARG A 7 7.08 -1.34 19.93
C ARG A 7 7.17 -0.35 18.76
N ILE A 8 6.86 -0.79 17.54
CA ILE A 8 6.83 0.08 16.36
C ILE A 8 5.80 1.21 16.56
N GLU A 9 4.59 0.89 17.03
CA GLU A 9 3.55 1.91 17.25
C GLU A 9 3.95 2.95 18.30
N LYS A 10 4.70 2.55 19.31
CA LYS A 10 5.20 3.45 20.35
C LYS A 10 6.28 4.41 19.85
N GLU A 11 7.13 3.95 18.96
CA GLU A 11 8.28 4.73 18.43
C GLU A 11 7.90 5.56 17.20
N HIS A 12 6.99 5.09 16.36
CA HIS A 12 6.71 5.65 15.04
C HIS A 12 5.24 6.05 14.81
N GLY A 13 4.37 5.83 15.82
CA GLY A 13 2.93 6.13 15.73
C GLY A 13 2.10 4.92 15.26
N THR A 14 0.78 5.10 15.27
CA THR A 14 -0.17 4.02 15.03
C THR A 14 -0.06 3.45 13.62
N LEU A 15 0.12 2.13 13.55
CA LEU A 15 0.09 1.38 12.30
C LEU A 15 -1.35 1.16 11.82
N SER A 16 -1.58 1.27 10.52
CA SER A 16 -2.85 0.88 9.92
C SER A 16 -3.07 -0.64 10.03
N THR A 17 -4.32 -1.08 9.92
CA THR A 17 -4.65 -2.52 9.91
C THR A 17 -3.90 -3.25 8.81
N LEU A 18 -3.76 -2.65 7.62
CA LEU A 18 -3.04 -3.24 6.50
C LEU A 18 -1.54 -3.35 6.78
N GLN A 19 -0.92 -2.32 7.35
CA GLN A 19 0.47 -2.37 7.76
C GLN A 19 0.73 -3.48 8.79
N LYS A 20 -0.18 -3.63 9.78
CA LYS A 20 -0.10 -4.73 10.75
C LYS A 20 -0.17 -6.10 10.07
N ILE A 21 -1.10 -6.28 9.13
CA ILE A 21 -1.22 -7.51 8.36
C ILE A 21 0.04 -7.78 7.55
N LEU A 22 0.56 -6.78 6.81
CA LEU A 22 1.79 -6.94 6.02
C LEU A 22 3.01 -7.29 6.87
N LEU A 23 3.14 -6.70 8.06
CA LEU A 23 4.25 -6.97 8.96
C LEU A 23 4.16 -8.33 9.66
N SER A 24 2.95 -8.87 9.88
CA SER A 24 2.73 -10.07 10.70
C SER A 24 2.31 -11.32 9.93
N THR A 25 1.88 -11.20 8.65
CA THR A 25 1.41 -12.37 7.90
C THR A 25 2.53 -13.37 7.61
N ASP A 26 2.26 -14.64 7.87
CA ASP A 26 3.07 -15.78 7.44
C ASP A 26 2.63 -16.34 6.08
N GLY A 27 1.60 -15.73 5.48
CA GLY A 27 1.08 -16.05 4.16
C GLY A 27 1.86 -15.43 3.00
N SER A 28 1.34 -15.60 1.78
CA SER A 28 1.90 -15.00 0.57
C SER A 28 1.55 -13.52 0.49
N VAL A 29 2.57 -12.64 0.60
CA VAL A 29 2.37 -11.19 0.40
C VAL A 29 1.92 -10.86 -1.01
N THR A 30 2.43 -11.55 -2.01
CA THR A 30 1.97 -11.36 -3.40
C THR A 30 0.46 -11.58 -3.51
N SER A 31 -0.06 -12.68 -2.96
CA SER A 31 -1.50 -12.95 -3.00
C SER A 31 -2.32 -11.96 -2.17
N LEU A 32 -1.76 -11.49 -1.05
CA LEU A 32 -2.39 -10.45 -0.23
C LEU A 32 -2.47 -9.13 -1.00
N LEU A 33 -1.39 -8.72 -1.64
CA LEU A 33 -1.37 -7.50 -2.46
C LEU A 33 -2.34 -7.61 -3.64
N GLU A 34 -2.40 -8.75 -4.34
CA GLU A 34 -3.36 -8.98 -5.41
C GLU A 34 -4.82 -8.84 -4.93
N ALA A 35 -5.11 -9.32 -3.72
CA ALA A 35 -6.43 -9.17 -3.12
C ALA A 35 -6.77 -7.71 -2.74
N ILE A 36 -5.77 -6.93 -2.30
CA ILE A 36 -5.93 -5.52 -1.93
C ILE A 36 -6.05 -4.63 -3.16
N GLU A 37 -5.15 -4.82 -4.13
CA GLU A 37 -5.08 -4.01 -5.35
C GLU A 37 -6.21 -4.33 -6.34
N GLY A 38 -6.79 -5.54 -6.26
CA GLY A 38 -7.74 -6.06 -7.26
C GLY A 38 -7.09 -6.32 -8.63
N GLU A 39 -5.77 -6.32 -8.70
CA GLU A 39 -4.96 -6.45 -9.91
C GLU A 39 -3.83 -7.47 -9.67
N GLU A 40 -3.33 -8.07 -10.74
CA GLU A 40 -2.19 -8.97 -10.66
C GLU A 40 -0.92 -8.22 -10.21
N VAL A 41 -0.11 -8.87 -9.37
CA VAL A 41 1.20 -8.36 -8.97
C VAL A 41 2.28 -9.01 -9.82
N MET A 42 3.00 -8.18 -10.56
CA MET A 42 4.13 -8.57 -11.39
C MET A 42 5.43 -8.46 -10.62
N ILE A 43 6.37 -9.35 -10.94
CA ILE A 43 7.73 -9.27 -10.42
C ILE A 43 8.66 -8.65 -11.47
N SER A 44 9.53 -7.74 -11.03
CA SER A 44 10.61 -7.17 -11.82
C SER A 44 11.93 -7.46 -11.12
N THR A 45 12.77 -8.31 -11.68
CA THR A 45 14.05 -8.64 -11.09
C THR A 45 15.10 -7.59 -11.47
N LEU A 46 15.61 -6.89 -10.45
CA LEU A 46 16.65 -5.87 -10.60
C LEU A 46 18.04 -6.48 -10.71
N SER A 47 18.31 -7.51 -9.92
CA SER A 47 19.54 -8.28 -10.01
C SER A 47 19.36 -9.68 -9.45
N GLN A 48 20.11 -10.62 -9.98
CA GLN A 48 20.20 -11.98 -9.46
C GLN A 48 21.58 -12.56 -9.76
N ASN A 49 22.30 -12.92 -8.71
CA ASN A 49 23.67 -13.43 -8.81
C ASN A 49 23.91 -14.53 -7.78
N VAL A 50 24.81 -15.44 -8.10
CA VAL A 50 25.33 -16.38 -7.11
C VAL A 50 26.56 -15.72 -6.47
N VAL A 51 26.50 -15.56 -5.15
CA VAL A 51 27.53 -14.88 -4.37
C VAL A 51 27.88 -15.70 -3.10
N PRO A 52 29.07 -15.53 -2.54
CA PRO A 52 29.38 -16.13 -1.24
C PRO A 52 28.57 -15.44 -0.13
N ALA A 53 28.03 -16.23 0.80
CA ALA A 53 27.31 -15.73 1.95
C ALA A 53 28.25 -14.96 2.88
N ASP A 54 27.87 -13.75 3.28
CA ASP A 54 28.52 -13.04 4.37
C ASP A 54 28.16 -13.66 5.74
N ALA A 55 28.78 -13.17 6.82
CA ALA A 55 28.56 -13.70 8.15
C ALA A 55 27.09 -13.63 8.60
N LYS A 56 26.39 -12.53 8.25
CA LYS A 56 24.98 -12.31 8.61
C LYS A 56 24.05 -13.24 7.84
N THR A 57 24.21 -13.32 6.52
CA THR A 57 23.45 -14.23 5.67
C THR A 57 23.68 -15.69 6.07
N ALA A 58 24.92 -16.03 6.42
CA ALA A 58 25.27 -17.38 6.87
C ALA A 58 24.58 -17.74 8.19
N GLU A 59 24.54 -16.82 9.15
CA GLU A 59 23.81 -17.00 10.40
C GLU A 59 22.29 -17.16 10.18
N GLU A 60 21.70 -16.29 9.37
CA GLU A 60 20.27 -16.33 9.05
C GLU A 60 19.85 -17.62 8.37
N LEU A 61 20.69 -18.19 7.52
CA LEU A 61 20.43 -19.39 6.75
C LEU A 61 20.99 -20.66 7.40
N GLU A 62 21.70 -20.56 8.54
CA GLU A 62 22.38 -21.68 9.19
C GLU A 62 23.26 -22.46 8.21
N ILE A 63 24.13 -21.72 7.52
CA ILE A 63 25.17 -22.20 6.60
C ILE A 63 26.54 -21.64 7.02
N ARG A 64 27.60 -22.00 6.32
CA ARG A 64 28.93 -21.46 6.60
C ARG A 64 29.13 -20.13 5.85
N PRO A 65 29.83 -19.15 6.43
CA PRO A 65 30.30 -18.00 5.67
C PRO A 65 31.13 -18.46 4.46
N GLY A 66 30.81 -17.89 3.28
CA GLY A 66 31.42 -18.28 2.02
C GLY A 66 30.63 -19.34 1.21
N ASP A 67 29.67 -20.04 1.80
CA ASP A 67 28.79 -20.93 1.03
C ASP A 67 28.03 -20.12 -0.02
N GLN A 68 27.77 -20.74 -1.19
CA GLN A 68 27.14 -20.05 -2.32
C GLN A 68 25.65 -19.88 -2.11
N VAL A 69 25.20 -18.64 -2.22
CA VAL A 69 23.76 -18.27 -2.19
C VAL A 69 23.35 -17.59 -3.47
N ASN A 70 22.12 -17.86 -3.92
CA ASN A 70 21.48 -17.06 -4.94
C ASN A 70 20.92 -15.80 -4.28
N HIS A 71 21.63 -14.68 -4.46
CA HIS A 71 21.22 -13.34 -4.03
C HIS A 71 20.34 -12.71 -5.10
N ARG A 72 19.09 -12.43 -4.77
CA ARG A 72 18.11 -11.92 -5.72
C ARG A 72 17.42 -10.68 -5.17
N ILE A 73 17.36 -9.64 -5.98
CA ILE A 73 16.70 -8.37 -5.67
C ILE A 73 15.56 -8.15 -6.67
N VAL A 74 14.37 -7.90 -6.15
CA VAL A 74 13.17 -7.76 -6.97
C VAL A 74 12.30 -6.60 -6.50
N GLU A 75 11.46 -6.14 -7.40
CA GLU A 75 10.32 -5.27 -7.14
C GLU A 75 9.03 -6.03 -7.43
N LEU A 76 8.06 -5.93 -6.53
CA LEU A 76 6.70 -6.34 -6.77
C LEU A 76 5.91 -5.11 -7.20
N ARG A 77 5.32 -5.16 -8.40
CA ARG A 77 4.62 -4.03 -9.03
C ARG A 77 3.17 -4.37 -9.30
N ASN A 78 2.30 -3.40 -9.14
CA ASN A 78 0.95 -3.49 -9.68
C ASN A 78 1.02 -3.59 -11.22
N SER A 79 0.34 -4.58 -11.81
CA SER A 79 0.42 -4.85 -13.26
C SER A 79 -0.12 -3.71 -14.12
N ARG A 80 -1.12 -2.98 -13.62
CA ARG A 80 -1.81 -1.89 -14.33
C ARG A 80 -1.11 -0.55 -14.15
N THR A 81 -0.88 -0.14 -12.89
CA THR A 81 -0.30 1.19 -12.57
C THR A 81 1.21 1.23 -12.71
N ARG A 82 1.88 0.05 -12.70
CA ARG A 82 3.34 -0.11 -12.65
C ARG A 82 3.98 0.42 -11.37
N GLU A 83 3.20 0.84 -10.40
CA GLU A 83 3.67 1.27 -9.09
C GLU A 83 4.41 0.14 -8.38
N VAL A 84 5.54 0.48 -7.74
CA VAL A 84 6.29 -0.48 -6.91
C VAL A 84 5.63 -0.57 -5.55
N LEU A 85 5.13 -1.75 -5.23
CA LEU A 85 4.46 -2.02 -3.96
C LEU A 85 5.45 -2.49 -2.89
N ILE A 86 6.37 -3.36 -3.28
CA ILE A 86 7.39 -3.94 -2.40
C ILE A 86 8.73 -4.03 -3.13
N TYR A 87 9.80 -3.71 -2.40
CA TYR A 87 11.16 -4.06 -2.74
C TYR A 87 11.59 -5.25 -1.87
N ALA A 88 12.11 -6.29 -2.48
CA ALA A 88 12.50 -7.49 -1.75
C ALA A 88 13.90 -7.96 -2.11
N VAL A 89 14.61 -8.41 -1.07
CA VAL A 89 15.93 -9.06 -1.20
C VAL A 89 15.79 -10.47 -0.65
N SER A 90 16.30 -11.45 -1.37
CA SER A 90 16.26 -12.84 -0.93
C SER A 90 17.58 -13.55 -1.16
N ASP A 91 17.97 -14.37 -0.19
CA ASP A 91 19.15 -15.22 -0.25
C ASP A 91 18.73 -16.69 -0.12
N THR A 92 19.19 -17.53 -1.05
CA THR A 92 18.83 -18.95 -1.10
C THR A 92 20.08 -19.78 -1.28
N PRO A 93 20.44 -20.68 -0.34
CA PRO A 93 21.61 -21.55 -0.46
C PRO A 93 21.51 -22.47 -1.69
N ILE A 94 22.47 -22.40 -2.58
CA ILE A 94 22.48 -23.17 -3.83
C ILE A 94 22.43 -24.68 -3.59
N GLU A 95 23.14 -25.15 -2.56
CA GLU A 95 23.22 -26.58 -2.22
C GLU A 95 21.90 -27.18 -1.73
N ARG A 96 20.97 -26.34 -1.26
CA ARG A 96 19.63 -26.78 -0.79
C ARG A 96 18.59 -26.81 -1.91
N LEU A 97 18.96 -26.40 -3.15
CA LEU A 97 18.04 -26.31 -4.27
C LEU A 97 17.98 -27.62 -5.05
N GLU A 98 16.79 -28.17 -5.16
CA GLU A 98 16.51 -29.25 -6.12
C GLU A 98 16.60 -28.75 -7.57
N PRO A 99 17.00 -29.56 -8.52
CA PRO A 99 17.25 -29.11 -9.91
C PRO A 99 16.08 -28.36 -10.54
N GLY A 100 14.85 -28.84 -10.37
CA GLY A 100 13.66 -28.18 -10.93
C GLY A 100 13.37 -26.84 -10.30
N PHE A 101 13.45 -26.74 -8.97
CA PHE A 101 13.28 -25.49 -8.24
C PHE A 101 14.37 -24.49 -8.60
N ARG A 102 15.62 -24.95 -8.67
CA ARG A 102 16.77 -24.12 -9.08
C ARG A 102 16.56 -23.55 -10.48
N SER A 103 16.11 -24.36 -11.42
CA SER A 103 15.84 -23.91 -12.80
C SER A 103 14.80 -22.79 -12.83
N ASP A 104 13.66 -22.96 -12.12
CA ASP A 104 12.61 -21.92 -12.06
C ASP A 104 13.09 -20.66 -11.32
N LEU A 105 13.84 -20.82 -10.23
CA LEU A 105 14.39 -19.68 -9.48
C LEU A 105 15.36 -18.86 -10.33
N MET A 106 16.23 -19.53 -11.11
CA MET A 106 17.23 -18.89 -11.94
C MET A 106 16.66 -18.18 -13.19
N ARG A 107 15.43 -18.48 -13.58
CA ARG A 107 14.74 -17.74 -14.66
C ARG A 107 14.44 -16.28 -14.27
N ALA A 108 14.42 -15.97 -12.99
CA ALA A 108 14.27 -14.62 -12.45
C ALA A 108 12.92 -13.91 -12.75
N ASP A 109 11.93 -14.60 -13.33
CA ASP A 109 10.65 -14.06 -13.80
C ASP A 109 9.44 -14.49 -12.94
N ILE A 110 9.66 -15.37 -11.97
CA ILE A 110 8.58 -15.96 -11.15
C ILE A 110 8.77 -15.57 -9.67
N PRO A 111 7.70 -15.14 -8.97
CA PRO A 111 7.71 -14.95 -7.53
C PRO A 111 8.06 -16.24 -6.78
N ILE A 112 8.89 -16.14 -5.73
CA ILE A 112 9.30 -17.31 -4.93
C ILE A 112 8.09 -18.10 -4.40
N GLY A 113 7.05 -17.42 -3.94
CA GLY A 113 5.82 -18.06 -3.47
C GLY A 113 5.13 -18.90 -4.54
N ARG A 114 5.14 -18.46 -5.81
CA ARG A 114 4.61 -19.25 -6.95
C ARG A 114 5.51 -20.45 -7.27
N ILE A 115 6.83 -20.30 -7.15
CA ILE A 115 7.78 -21.44 -7.36
C ILE A 115 7.56 -22.50 -6.27
N LEU A 116 7.46 -22.10 -5.00
CA LEU A 116 7.17 -23.03 -3.89
C LEU A 116 5.87 -23.80 -4.12
N LYS A 117 4.80 -23.11 -4.56
CA LYS A 117 3.52 -23.72 -4.86
C LYS A 117 3.60 -24.69 -6.05
N LYS A 118 4.30 -24.29 -7.13
CA LYS A 118 4.50 -25.13 -8.33
C LYS A 118 5.19 -26.45 -8.01
N HIS A 119 6.18 -26.41 -7.13
CA HIS A 119 6.93 -27.60 -6.70
C HIS A 119 6.34 -28.30 -5.48
N ALA A 120 5.11 -27.91 -5.05
CA ALA A 120 4.41 -28.49 -3.89
C ALA A 120 5.30 -28.54 -2.63
N ILE A 121 6.13 -27.51 -2.42
CA ILE A 121 7.05 -27.46 -1.29
C ILE A 121 6.28 -27.03 -0.04
N GLU A 122 6.13 -27.95 0.89
CA GLU A 122 5.64 -27.63 2.23
C GLU A 122 6.68 -26.79 2.98
N SER A 123 6.28 -25.63 3.43
CA SER A 123 7.16 -24.70 4.12
C SER A 123 6.35 -23.79 5.05
N ARG A 124 7.00 -23.33 6.11
CA ARG A 124 6.45 -22.28 6.98
C ARG A 124 7.34 -21.04 6.92
N ARG A 125 6.75 -19.88 7.15
CA ARG A 125 7.51 -18.64 7.31
C ARG A 125 7.71 -18.35 8.79
N GLU A 126 8.89 -17.87 9.11
CA GLU A 126 9.29 -17.49 10.46
C GLU A 126 9.80 -16.05 10.42
N ILE A 127 8.93 -15.11 10.84
CA ILE A 127 9.28 -13.71 10.91
C ILE A 127 10.12 -13.50 12.17
N PHE A 128 11.33 -12.98 12.01
CA PHE A 128 12.23 -12.75 13.13
C PHE A 128 12.62 -11.28 13.32
N HIS A 129 12.33 -10.43 12.34
CA HIS A 129 12.55 -8.99 12.46
C HIS A 129 11.50 -8.21 11.70
N VAL A 130 10.91 -7.20 12.36
CA VAL A 130 10.04 -6.19 11.78
C VAL A 130 10.45 -4.83 12.32
N GLY A 131 10.29 -3.78 11.53
CA GLY A 131 10.69 -2.45 11.97
C GLY A 131 10.32 -1.36 10.97
N VAL A 132 10.76 -0.16 11.34
CA VAL A 132 10.68 1.07 10.53
C VAL A 132 12.10 1.62 10.41
N ARG A 133 12.43 2.15 9.25
CA ARG A 133 13.70 2.87 9.02
C ARG A 133 13.51 3.99 8.00
N GLY A 134 14.43 4.95 7.98
CA GLY A 134 14.49 5.94 6.92
C GLY A 134 14.90 5.31 5.59
N SER A 135 14.34 5.78 4.50
CA SER A 135 14.72 5.40 3.14
C SER A 135 16.11 5.93 2.79
N ASP A 136 16.93 5.12 2.17
CA ASP A 136 18.15 5.53 1.51
C ASP A 136 17.89 6.04 0.08
N ALA A 137 18.93 6.52 -0.61
CA ALA A 137 18.82 7.05 -1.97
C ALA A 137 18.30 6.02 -2.99
N ARG A 138 18.57 4.72 -2.77
CA ARG A 138 18.09 3.63 -3.63
C ARG A 138 16.60 3.39 -3.41
N ILE A 139 16.19 3.22 -2.16
CA ILE A 139 14.80 2.99 -1.76
C ILE A 139 13.92 4.18 -2.13
N SER A 140 14.41 5.41 -1.88
CA SER A 140 13.71 6.65 -2.28
C SER A 140 13.44 6.69 -3.78
N ARG A 141 14.41 6.34 -4.61
CA ARG A 141 14.24 6.29 -6.07
C ARG A 141 13.26 5.20 -6.51
N ILE A 142 13.33 4.01 -5.89
CA ILE A 142 12.48 2.87 -6.23
C ILE A 142 11.01 3.18 -5.95
N PHE A 143 10.71 3.75 -4.80
CA PHE A 143 9.34 4.06 -4.40
C PHE A 143 8.86 5.46 -4.77
N GLY A 144 9.74 6.32 -5.30
CA GLY A 144 9.39 7.72 -5.59
C GLY A 144 9.06 8.56 -4.36
N ILE A 145 9.67 8.25 -3.20
CA ILE A 145 9.50 8.94 -1.93
C ILE A 145 10.74 9.81 -1.62
N ALA A 146 10.62 10.74 -0.67
CA ALA A 146 11.75 11.60 -0.28
C ALA A 146 12.84 10.78 0.46
N LEU A 147 14.07 11.29 0.45
CA LEU A 147 15.16 10.72 1.24
C LEU A 147 14.81 10.81 2.73
N ASN A 148 15.07 9.73 3.46
CA ASN A 148 14.71 9.55 4.88
C ASN A 148 13.21 9.43 5.17
N ASP A 149 12.33 9.40 4.17
CA ASP A 149 10.95 9.00 4.39
C ASP A 149 10.89 7.62 5.03
N GLN A 150 9.90 7.41 5.89
CA GLN A 150 9.78 6.16 6.60
C GLN A 150 9.36 5.02 5.67
N VAL A 151 10.05 3.91 5.81
CA VAL A 151 9.71 2.64 5.19
C VAL A 151 9.58 1.56 6.25
N LEU A 152 8.57 0.74 6.09
CA LEU A 152 8.37 -0.45 6.90
C LEU A 152 9.18 -1.58 6.30
N PHE A 153 9.69 -2.47 7.13
CA PHE A 153 10.34 -3.67 6.65
C PHE A 153 10.03 -4.87 7.54
N ARG A 154 10.08 -6.03 6.93
CA ARG A 154 10.07 -7.29 7.64
C ARG A 154 11.12 -8.23 7.10
N LYS A 155 11.68 -9.05 7.99
CA LYS A 155 12.64 -10.08 7.65
C LYS A 155 12.15 -11.42 8.16
N TYR A 156 12.17 -12.41 7.29
CA TYR A 156 11.69 -13.74 7.63
C TYR A 156 12.47 -14.82 6.89
N ARG A 157 12.40 -16.02 7.43
CA ARG A 157 12.95 -17.23 6.82
C ARG A 157 11.81 -18.10 6.32
N ILE A 158 12.00 -18.71 5.17
CA ILE A 158 11.20 -19.85 4.74
C ILE A 158 11.90 -21.10 5.25
N ILE A 159 11.21 -21.85 6.09
CA ILE A 159 11.71 -23.07 6.70
C ILE A 159 11.16 -24.26 5.94
N ARG A 160 12.04 -25.15 5.47
CA ARG A 160 11.71 -26.43 4.82
C ARG A 160 12.39 -27.56 5.57
N GLN A 161 11.64 -28.60 5.93
CA GLN A 161 12.18 -29.77 6.66
C GLN A 161 12.98 -29.38 7.93
N GLY A 162 12.51 -28.36 8.64
CA GLY A 162 13.15 -27.87 9.85
C GLY A 162 14.40 -27.00 9.66
N LYS A 163 14.81 -26.72 8.41
CA LYS A 163 16.00 -25.88 8.11
C LYS A 163 15.62 -24.61 7.36
N PRO A 164 16.32 -23.49 7.60
CA PRO A 164 16.17 -22.27 6.80
C PRO A 164 16.46 -22.58 5.33
N PHE A 165 15.48 -22.33 4.48
CA PHE A 165 15.56 -22.58 3.03
C PHE A 165 15.83 -21.31 2.25
N ILE A 166 15.19 -20.20 2.62
CA ILE A 166 15.34 -18.89 2.02
C ILE A 166 15.26 -17.83 3.13
N SER A 167 16.17 -16.85 3.15
CA SER A 167 16.01 -15.61 3.91
C SER A 167 15.47 -14.52 2.99
N ILE A 168 14.48 -13.75 3.46
CA ILE A 168 13.84 -12.69 2.68
C ILE A 168 13.68 -11.45 3.55
N GLU A 169 14.12 -10.30 3.02
CA GLU A 169 13.77 -8.98 3.53
C GLU A 169 12.82 -8.32 2.54
N GLU A 170 11.67 -7.85 3.02
CA GLU A 170 10.70 -7.07 2.26
C GLU A 170 10.61 -5.67 2.85
N VAL A 171 10.65 -4.67 1.98
CA VAL A 171 10.55 -3.24 2.32
C VAL A 171 9.39 -2.65 1.56
N PHE A 172 8.58 -1.85 2.23
CA PHE A 172 7.45 -1.17 1.63
C PHE A 172 7.30 0.25 2.22
N PRO A 173 6.88 1.24 1.39
CA PRO A 173 6.73 2.60 1.85
C PRO A 173 5.61 2.70 2.89
N ASP A 174 5.89 3.38 3.99
CA ASP A 174 4.92 3.58 5.06
C ASP A 174 3.64 4.27 4.53
N CYS A 175 3.79 5.29 3.69
CA CYS A 175 2.68 6.05 3.15
C CYS A 175 1.72 5.24 2.26
N SER A 176 2.22 4.27 1.48
CA SER A 176 1.38 3.52 0.52
C SER A 176 0.42 2.55 1.21
N PHE A 177 0.77 2.05 2.39
CA PHE A 177 -0.03 1.10 3.16
C PHE A 177 -0.62 1.71 4.45
N ARG A 178 -0.41 2.98 4.68
CA ARG A 178 -1.29 3.72 5.55
C ARG A 178 -2.63 3.82 4.83
N MET A 179 -3.44 2.78 4.94
CA MET A 179 -4.87 3.01 4.79
C MET A 179 -5.23 3.98 5.90
N GLY A 180 -5.05 5.28 5.60
CA GLY A 180 -5.80 6.29 6.27
C GLY A 180 -7.23 5.79 6.22
N THR A 181 -7.99 6.05 7.26
CA THR A 181 -9.42 5.91 7.26
C THR A 181 -9.96 6.65 6.05
N GLY A 182 -9.97 5.95 4.90
CA GLY A 182 -10.57 6.46 3.69
C GLY A 182 -12.04 6.68 4.01
N VAL A 183 -12.49 7.91 3.93
CA VAL A 183 -13.88 8.25 4.19
C VAL A 183 -14.64 8.12 2.89
N LEU A 184 -15.62 7.24 2.86
CA LEU A 184 -16.63 7.20 1.80
C LEU A 184 -17.79 8.08 2.21
N VAL A 185 -18.01 9.18 1.49
CA VAL A 185 -19.20 10.03 1.66
C VAL A 185 -20.16 9.76 0.52
N SER A 186 -21.39 9.41 0.87
CA SER A 186 -22.49 9.25 -0.06
C SER A 186 -23.62 10.21 0.33
N ALA A 187 -23.70 11.35 -0.35
CA ALA A 187 -24.69 12.40 -0.08
C ALA A 187 -25.83 12.33 -1.09
N PRO A 188 -27.08 12.33 -0.64
CA PRO A 188 -28.25 12.41 -1.53
C PRO A 188 -28.32 13.80 -2.19
N SER A 189 -28.85 13.87 -3.39
CA SER A 189 -29.18 15.15 -4.03
C SER A 189 -30.39 15.78 -3.38
N ARG A 190 -30.50 17.10 -3.53
CA ARG A 190 -31.65 17.86 -3.05
C ARG A 190 -32.42 18.44 -4.23
N LEU A 191 -33.71 18.12 -4.29
CA LEU A 191 -34.61 18.81 -5.19
C LEU A 191 -35.03 20.14 -4.54
N HIS A 192 -34.72 21.25 -5.17
CA HIS A 192 -35.12 22.58 -4.73
C HIS A 192 -36.54 22.88 -5.15
N LEU A 193 -37.47 23.07 -4.19
CA LEU A 193 -38.90 23.27 -4.46
C LEU A 193 -39.28 24.74 -4.56
N GLY A 194 -38.53 25.64 -3.96
CA GLY A 194 -38.81 27.05 -4.00
C GLY A 194 -38.03 27.85 -2.94
N LEU A 195 -38.06 29.15 -3.10
CA LEU A 195 -37.55 30.12 -2.14
C LEU A 195 -38.65 30.52 -1.16
N ILE A 196 -38.28 30.68 0.10
CA ILE A 196 -39.15 31.21 1.16
C ILE A 196 -38.59 32.57 1.51
N ASP A 197 -39.51 33.54 1.70
CA ASP A 197 -39.14 34.87 2.21
C ASP A 197 -38.09 35.61 1.38
N LEU A 198 -38.42 35.83 0.09
CA LEU A 198 -37.57 36.59 -0.86
C LEU A 198 -37.29 38.04 -0.41
N ASN A 199 -38.16 38.60 0.42
CA ASN A 199 -38.07 39.97 0.89
C ASN A 199 -37.57 40.13 2.35
N GLY A 200 -37.25 39.03 3.02
CA GLY A 200 -36.76 39.03 4.38
C GLY A 200 -37.81 39.38 5.45
N SER A 201 -39.11 39.40 5.14
CA SER A 201 -40.18 39.80 6.07
C SER A 201 -40.33 38.85 7.25
N LEU A 202 -39.90 37.59 7.13
CA LEU A 202 -39.88 36.60 8.20
C LEU A 202 -38.54 36.52 8.94
N GLY A 203 -37.61 37.45 8.67
CA GLY A 203 -36.33 37.54 9.35
C GLY A 203 -35.24 36.61 8.78
N ARG A 204 -35.48 35.94 7.64
CA ARG A 204 -34.52 35.12 6.93
C ARG A 204 -34.39 35.63 5.49
N ILE A 205 -33.17 35.85 5.05
CA ILE A 205 -32.88 36.23 3.67
C ILE A 205 -32.53 34.93 2.94
N ASP A 206 -33.14 34.71 1.75
CA ASP A 206 -32.88 33.58 0.85
C ASP A 206 -33.15 32.18 1.44
N GLY A 207 -34.18 32.05 2.24
CA GLY A 207 -34.68 30.73 2.70
C GLY A 207 -35.20 29.88 1.54
N GLY A 208 -35.04 28.56 1.59
CA GLY A 208 -35.52 27.64 0.57
C GLY A 208 -36.04 26.34 1.14
N ILE A 209 -37.05 25.76 0.48
CA ILE A 209 -37.52 24.41 0.75
C ILE A 209 -36.87 23.44 -0.24
N GLY A 210 -36.35 22.33 0.27
CA GLY A 210 -35.82 21.26 -0.56
C GLY A 210 -36.09 19.91 0.06
N ILE A 211 -36.26 18.91 -0.81
CA ILE A 211 -36.43 17.50 -0.44
C ILE A 211 -35.20 16.73 -0.86
N ALA A 212 -34.62 15.95 0.08
CA ALA A 212 -33.56 15.01 -0.24
C ALA A 212 -34.14 13.84 -1.05
N VAL A 213 -33.49 13.52 -2.19
CA VAL A 213 -33.89 12.41 -3.06
C VAL A 213 -32.85 11.30 -2.95
N GLN A 214 -33.31 10.04 -2.94
CA GLN A 214 -32.40 8.90 -2.76
C GLN A 214 -31.36 8.78 -3.90
N LEU A 215 -31.74 9.09 -5.12
CA LEU A 215 -30.89 9.08 -6.31
C LEU A 215 -31.21 10.29 -7.21
N PRO A 216 -30.25 10.83 -7.95
CA PRO A 216 -28.81 10.49 -7.93
C PRO A 216 -28.11 10.94 -6.64
N ARG A 217 -26.92 10.42 -6.38
CA ARG A 217 -26.10 10.77 -5.20
C ARG A 217 -24.72 11.30 -5.62
N THR A 218 -24.18 12.16 -4.82
CA THR A 218 -22.73 12.45 -4.88
C THR A 218 -22.01 11.40 -4.05
N VAL A 219 -21.03 10.70 -4.66
CA VAL A 219 -20.23 9.67 -3.97
C VAL A 219 -18.76 10.03 -4.12
N ILE A 220 -18.11 10.24 -2.99
CA ILE A 220 -16.71 10.65 -2.93
C ILE A 220 -15.98 9.73 -1.96
N THR A 221 -14.78 9.29 -2.34
CA THR A 221 -13.80 8.74 -1.40
C THR A 221 -12.72 9.76 -1.17
N ALA A 222 -12.29 9.92 0.08
CA ALA A 222 -11.16 10.75 0.46
C ALA A 222 -10.24 9.99 1.38
N GLU A 223 -8.94 10.11 1.19
CA GLU A 223 -7.91 9.51 2.02
C GLU A 223 -6.78 10.53 2.23
N HIS A 224 -5.98 10.33 3.27
CA HIS A 224 -4.82 11.17 3.52
C HIS A 224 -3.79 11.00 2.40
N SER A 225 -3.18 12.11 1.99
CA SER A 225 -2.11 12.15 0.99
C SER A 225 -1.16 13.30 1.32
N PRO A 226 0.14 13.22 0.99
CA PRO A 226 1.04 14.37 1.11
C PRO A 226 0.56 15.58 0.31
N ASP A 227 0.00 15.34 -0.87
CA ASP A 227 -0.49 16.36 -1.79
C ASP A 227 -2.01 16.30 -1.93
N LEU A 228 -2.61 17.41 -2.33
CA LEU A 228 -4.02 17.48 -2.69
C LEU A 228 -4.21 17.01 -4.13
N ILE A 229 -4.75 15.80 -4.29
CA ILE A 229 -5.01 15.16 -5.57
C ILE A 229 -6.51 14.93 -5.72
N VAL A 230 -7.11 15.42 -6.81
CA VAL A 230 -8.52 15.18 -7.12
C VAL A 230 -8.65 14.45 -8.44
N SER A 231 -9.43 13.38 -8.46
CA SER A 231 -9.68 12.55 -9.65
C SER A 231 -11.15 12.18 -9.79
N GLY A 232 -11.56 11.76 -10.99
CA GLY A 232 -12.95 11.39 -11.29
C GLY A 232 -13.90 12.58 -11.40
N GLY A 233 -15.19 12.28 -11.54
CA GLY A 233 -16.23 13.29 -11.74
C GLY A 233 -16.12 14.06 -13.05
N THR A 234 -16.77 15.24 -13.10
CA THR A 234 -16.67 16.20 -14.20
C THR A 234 -15.61 17.29 -13.87
N PRO A 235 -15.03 17.99 -14.87
CA PRO A 235 -14.07 19.06 -14.59
C PRO A 235 -14.58 20.13 -13.60
N PRO A 236 -15.84 20.58 -13.66
CA PRO A 236 -16.38 21.52 -12.65
C PRO A 236 -16.46 20.90 -11.25
N SER A 237 -16.88 19.62 -11.12
CA SER A 237 -16.96 18.95 -9.80
C SER A 237 -15.59 18.70 -9.20
N ALA A 238 -14.61 18.32 -10.02
CA ALA A 238 -13.24 18.12 -9.56
C ALA A 238 -12.61 19.43 -9.05
N ARG A 239 -12.80 20.54 -9.77
CA ARG A 239 -12.33 21.86 -9.32
C ARG A 239 -12.98 22.24 -7.98
N ARG A 240 -14.31 22.13 -7.87
CA ARG A 240 -15.05 22.44 -6.63
C ARG A 240 -14.57 21.59 -5.46
N ALA A 241 -14.33 20.30 -5.67
CA ALA A 241 -13.80 19.40 -4.64
C ALA A 241 -12.40 19.85 -4.17
N GLY A 242 -11.53 20.21 -5.10
CA GLY A 242 -10.18 20.73 -4.81
C GLY A 242 -10.22 22.02 -4.01
N ASP A 243 -11.01 23.01 -4.46
CA ASP A 243 -11.16 24.31 -3.78
C ASP A 243 -11.74 24.13 -2.35
N THR A 244 -12.69 23.22 -2.19
CA THR A 244 -13.30 22.92 -0.88
C THR A 244 -12.28 22.24 0.04
N ALA A 245 -11.57 21.23 -0.44
CA ALA A 245 -10.56 20.54 0.33
C ALA A 245 -9.43 21.48 0.76
N HIS A 246 -8.96 22.33 -0.14
CA HIS A 246 -7.93 23.33 0.17
C HIS A 246 -8.38 24.27 1.29
N ARG A 247 -9.60 24.77 1.23
CA ARG A 247 -10.16 25.66 2.30
C ARG A 247 -10.28 24.92 3.63
N VAL A 248 -10.74 23.66 3.63
CA VAL A 248 -10.88 22.85 4.85
C VAL A 248 -9.50 22.59 5.47
N LEU A 249 -8.54 22.11 4.69
CA LEU A 249 -7.17 21.83 5.16
C LEU A 249 -6.53 23.11 5.75
N SER A 250 -6.65 24.24 5.06
CA SER A 250 -6.14 25.53 5.52
C SER A 250 -6.82 25.99 6.81
N SER A 251 -8.14 25.84 6.94
CA SER A 251 -8.89 26.24 8.14
C SER A 251 -8.56 25.40 9.37
N LEU A 252 -8.16 24.15 9.16
CA LEU A 252 -7.75 23.23 10.23
C LEU A 252 -6.25 23.31 10.56
N GLY A 253 -5.49 24.14 9.85
CA GLY A 253 -4.03 24.26 10.02
C GLY A 253 -3.29 22.96 9.71
N MET A 254 -3.86 22.10 8.88
CA MET A 254 -3.25 20.81 8.54
C MET A 254 -2.14 20.98 7.50
N CYS A 255 -0.96 20.45 7.81
CA CYS A 255 0.10 20.24 6.84
C CYS A 255 -0.14 18.92 6.13
N GLY A 256 -0.12 18.93 4.78
CA GLY A 256 -0.43 17.79 3.94
C GLY A 256 -1.68 17.98 3.10
N GLY A 257 -2.05 16.95 2.35
CA GLY A 257 -3.17 16.99 1.42
C GLY A 257 -4.14 15.83 1.60
N ALA A 258 -4.94 15.62 0.58
CA ALA A 258 -5.90 14.52 0.51
C ALA A 258 -5.96 13.99 -0.92
N ARG A 259 -6.08 12.68 -1.08
CA ARG A 259 -6.47 12.08 -2.35
C ARG A 259 -7.97 11.91 -2.37
N ILE A 260 -8.64 12.64 -3.24
CA ILE A 260 -10.09 12.66 -3.39
C ILE A 260 -10.45 12.01 -4.72
N HIS A 261 -11.30 10.98 -4.68
CA HIS A 261 -11.84 10.39 -5.89
C HIS A 261 -13.36 10.54 -5.92
N ILE A 262 -13.85 11.23 -6.95
CA ILE A 262 -15.27 11.47 -7.19
C ILE A 262 -15.81 10.30 -8.00
N ARG A 263 -16.56 9.39 -7.37
CA ARG A 263 -17.13 8.20 -8.01
C ARG A 263 -18.41 8.50 -8.79
N ALA A 264 -19.23 9.39 -8.25
CA ALA A 264 -20.47 9.80 -8.89
C ALA A 264 -20.82 11.23 -8.51
N VAL A 265 -21.44 11.93 -9.44
CA VAL A 265 -22.07 13.26 -9.24
C VAL A 265 -23.40 13.29 -9.95
N PRO A 266 -24.40 14.01 -9.42
CA PRO A 266 -25.65 14.29 -10.13
C PRO A 266 -25.38 15.01 -11.45
N PRO A 267 -26.22 14.81 -12.47
CA PRO A 267 -26.15 15.62 -13.70
C PRO A 267 -26.31 17.11 -13.37
N GLY A 268 -25.51 17.95 -14.03
CA GLY A 268 -25.65 19.40 -13.91
C GLY A 268 -26.94 19.91 -14.53
N HIS A 269 -27.46 21.03 -14.02
CA HIS A 269 -28.60 21.77 -14.60
C HIS A 269 -29.94 21.04 -14.65
N VAL A 270 -30.16 20.06 -13.78
CA VAL A 270 -31.46 19.34 -13.69
C VAL A 270 -32.26 19.71 -12.44
N GLY A 271 -31.97 20.86 -11.83
CA GLY A 271 -32.65 21.33 -10.59
C GLY A 271 -32.28 20.55 -9.32
N LEU A 272 -31.23 19.75 -9.37
CA LEU A 272 -30.67 19.04 -8.22
C LEU A 272 -29.47 19.83 -7.69
N GLY A 273 -29.54 20.23 -6.43
CA GLY A 273 -28.48 20.97 -5.74
C GLY A 273 -27.57 20.07 -4.92
#